data_7ae478f6144eddb5a4f54137005ed433
#
_entry.id   7ae478f6144eddb5a4f54137005ed433
#
_cell.length_a   1.000
_cell.length_b   1.000
_cell.length_c   1.000
_cell.angle_alpha   90.00
_cell.angle_beta   90.00
_cell.angle_gamma   90.00
#
_symmetry.space_group_name_H-M   'P 1'
#
loop_
_entity.id
_entity.type
_entity.pdbx_description
1 polymer ?
#
loop_
_entity_poly.entity_id
_entity_poly.type
_entity_poly.pdbx_seq_one_letter_code
_entity_poly.pdbx_strand_id
1 'polypeptide(L)'
;MSPRDIPAVGIDLGTTYSAIAILDHEGRPKTLVNSEGDRTTPSVLLFNGTNVIVGAQAELAKSTQFEAIAEYTKRDLGKRSYHKQIAGFEYPPEALLGFILNKLRKDASQHIGDFNQAVITVPAYFDEVRRKAIQDAGYLAGIEVLDIINEPTAAALAYGYQHDHSASGGQTILVYDLGGGTFDVTIVNIGTKEYRALATDGDVKLGGVDWDERLVNYLAEQFVSNYSLDPRDDKNSLGELWQHARRTKHALSDAEECNVEVTFQMQTLSMTITRAQFESLTADLLERTRFTASQTVKAANLTWSDIDHVLLVGGSTRMPAVRSMLREESGAEPYCSVSPDESVAHGAALHAGRLLDQKLGKTSAFSVENVSSHTLGVI
;
A
#
# COMPACT_ATOMS: atom_id res chain seq x y z
N MET A 1 2.38 35.94 7.53
CA MET A 1 2.75 34.50 7.67
C MET A 1 4.02 34.30 6.87
N SER A 2 5.06 33.72 7.48
CA SER A 2 6.28 33.37 6.78
C SER A 2 5.97 32.29 5.74
N PRO A 3 6.66 32.23 4.58
CA PRO A 3 6.43 31.19 3.57
C PRO A 3 6.64 29.73 4.07
N ARG A 4 7.10 29.56 5.31
CA ARG A 4 7.25 28.25 5.99
C ARG A 4 6.00 27.80 6.77
N ASP A 5 4.89 28.58 6.74
CA ASP A 5 3.69 28.28 7.53
C ASP A 5 2.75 27.27 6.84
N ILE A 6 3.00 26.89 5.58
CA ILE A 6 2.23 25.85 4.90
C ILE A 6 2.97 24.52 5.07
N PRO A 7 2.38 23.54 5.77
CA PRO A 7 3.04 22.24 5.95
C PRO A 7 3.16 21.50 4.62
N ALA A 8 4.34 20.92 4.35
CA ALA A 8 4.56 20.01 3.24
C ALA A 8 3.98 18.64 3.62
N VAL A 9 2.79 18.33 3.15
CA VAL A 9 2.05 17.11 3.52
C VAL A 9 2.16 16.07 2.41
N GLY A 10 2.57 14.86 2.78
CA GLY A 10 2.57 13.67 1.94
C GLY A 10 1.62 12.62 2.50
N ILE A 11 0.80 12.03 1.64
CA ILE A 11 -0.16 10.99 2.00
C ILE A 11 0.13 9.74 1.19
N ASP A 12 0.41 8.65 1.90
CA ASP A 12 0.33 7.31 1.34
C ASP A 12 -1.11 6.79 1.50
N LEU A 13 -1.83 6.72 0.38
CA LEU A 13 -3.19 6.22 0.34
C LEU A 13 -3.18 4.74 -0.05
N GLY A 14 -2.89 3.86 0.90
CA GLY A 14 -2.77 2.43 0.67
C GLY A 14 -4.10 1.67 0.57
N THR A 15 -4.06 0.49 -0.04
CA THR A 15 -5.25 -0.39 -0.18
C THR A 15 -5.76 -0.90 1.17
N THR A 16 -4.85 -1.18 2.11
CA THR A 16 -5.17 -1.74 3.44
C THR A 16 -4.89 -0.77 4.57
N TYR A 17 -3.81 -0.02 4.49
CA TYR A 17 -3.40 1.00 5.45
C TYR A 17 -2.98 2.25 4.73
N SER A 18 -3.26 3.39 5.31
CA SER A 18 -2.84 4.71 4.82
C SER A 18 -2.04 5.43 5.88
N ALA A 19 -1.09 6.25 5.46
CA ALA A 19 -0.24 7.04 6.34
C ALA A 19 -0.16 8.49 5.87
N ILE A 20 0.10 9.41 6.80
CA ILE A 20 0.31 10.82 6.51
C ILE A 20 1.61 11.30 7.16
N ALA A 21 2.42 12.02 6.40
CA ALA A 21 3.68 12.56 6.86
C ALA A 21 3.82 14.03 6.49
N ILE A 22 4.67 14.73 7.22
CA ILE A 22 5.04 16.13 6.99
C ILE A 22 6.55 16.28 6.97
N LEU A 23 7.03 17.42 6.47
CA LEU A 23 8.37 17.87 6.80
C LEU A 23 8.34 18.72 8.08
N ASP A 24 9.19 18.37 9.04
CA ASP A 24 9.40 19.18 10.23
C ASP A 24 10.14 20.50 9.88
N HIS A 25 10.38 21.33 10.90
CA HIS A 25 11.07 22.62 10.72
C HIS A 25 12.55 22.49 10.29
N GLU A 26 13.13 21.30 10.42
CA GLU A 26 14.48 20.97 9.92
C GLU A 26 14.45 20.34 8.51
N GLY A 27 13.26 20.18 7.94
CA GLY A 27 13.07 19.57 6.62
C GLY A 27 13.11 18.03 6.64
N ARG A 28 13.00 17.40 7.83
CA ARG A 28 12.99 15.94 7.97
C ARG A 28 11.58 15.39 7.86
N PRO A 29 11.36 14.31 7.12
CA PRO A 29 10.05 13.67 7.03
C PRO A 29 9.68 13.03 8.38
N LYS A 30 8.43 13.25 8.79
CA LYS A 30 7.88 12.73 10.05
C LYS A 30 6.44 12.28 9.84
N THR A 31 6.16 11.01 10.15
CA THR A 31 4.79 10.48 10.16
C THR A 31 4.00 11.07 11.32
N LEU A 32 2.78 11.52 11.04
CA LEU A 32 1.83 11.94 12.05
C LEU A 32 1.02 10.74 12.55
N VAL A 33 0.76 10.72 13.85
CA VAL A 33 -0.13 9.71 14.43
C VAL A 33 -1.60 10.08 14.23
N ASN A 34 -2.44 9.08 14.06
CA ASN A 34 -3.89 9.28 14.00
C ASN A 34 -4.49 9.53 15.39
N SER A 35 -5.81 9.74 15.47
CA SER A 35 -6.53 9.97 16.73
C SER A 35 -6.51 8.77 17.67
N GLU A 36 -6.18 7.59 17.18
CA GLU A 36 -6.00 6.34 17.93
C GLU A 36 -4.57 6.17 18.47
N GLY A 37 -3.62 7.01 18.04
CA GLY A 37 -2.21 6.98 18.44
C GLY A 37 -1.31 6.15 17.52
N ASP A 38 -1.85 5.62 16.43
CA ASP A 38 -1.14 4.80 15.46
C ASP A 38 -0.55 5.64 14.32
N ARG A 39 0.55 5.18 13.73
CA ARG A 39 1.20 5.84 12.58
C ARG A 39 0.54 5.51 11.25
N THR A 40 -0.25 4.45 11.22
CA THR A 40 -1.03 4.04 10.04
C THR A 40 -2.50 3.95 10.40
N THR A 41 -3.37 4.25 9.44
CA THR A 41 -4.82 4.17 9.59
C THR A 41 -5.34 3.07 8.68
N PRO A 42 -6.07 2.06 9.18
CA PRO A 42 -6.73 1.07 8.33
C PRO A 42 -7.63 1.75 7.29
N SER A 43 -7.45 1.38 6.00
CA SER A 43 -8.26 1.90 4.88
C SER A 43 -9.60 1.18 4.79
N VAL A 44 -10.34 1.18 5.91
CA VAL A 44 -11.61 0.47 6.11
C VAL A 44 -12.66 1.45 6.56
N LEU A 45 -13.88 1.30 6.02
CA LEU A 45 -15.03 2.12 6.35
C LEU A 45 -16.16 1.24 6.89
N LEU A 46 -16.80 1.69 7.96
CA LEU A 46 -18.04 1.14 8.49
C LEU A 46 -19.17 2.16 8.31
N PHE A 47 -20.22 1.75 7.62
CA PHE A 47 -21.42 2.55 7.43
C PHE A 47 -22.43 2.24 8.56
N ASN A 48 -22.63 3.20 9.45
CA ASN A 48 -23.55 3.08 10.58
C ASN A 48 -24.64 4.17 10.46
N GLY A 49 -25.75 3.84 9.80
CA GLY A 49 -26.80 4.80 9.45
C GLY A 49 -26.26 5.91 8.56
N THR A 50 -26.32 7.17 9.01
CA THR A 50 -25.80 8.34 8.29
C THR A 50 -24.32 8.60 8.55
N ASN A 51 -23.72 7.89 9.50
CA ASN A 51 -22.34 8.09 9.89
C ASN A 51 -21.41 7.10 9.19
N VAL A 52 -20.25 7.56 8.76
CA VAL A 52 -19.16 6.71 8.24
C VAL A 52 -18.00 6.78 9.22
N ILE A 53 -17.63 5.61 9.75
CA ILE A 53 -16.49 5.43 10.66
C ILE A 53 -15.34 4.87 9.84
N VAL A 54 -14.14 5.44 9.98
CA VAL A 54 -12.95 5.05 9.23
C VAL A 54 -11.85 4.62 10.20
N GLY A 55 -11.11 3.59 9.83
CA GLY A 55 -9.91 3.16 10.58
C GLY A 55 -10.16 2.02 11.54
N ALA A 56 -9.50 2.05 12.70
CA ALA A 56 -9.42 0.92 13.64
C ALA A 56 -10.79 0.41 14.12
N GLN A 57 -11.75 1.30 14.38
CA GLN A 57 -13.09 0.89 14.79
C GLN A 57 -13.84 0.15 13.67
N ALA A 58 -13.68 0.59 12.42
CA ALA A 58 -14.25 -0.12 11.26
C ALA A 58 -13.58 -1.48 11.05
N GLU A 59 -12.26 -1.56 11.25
CA GLU A 59 -11.50 -2.82 11.20
C GLU A 59 -12.01 -3.84 12.22
N LEU A 60 -12.29 -3.42 13.46
CA LEU A 60 -12.81 -4.29 14.50
C LEU A 60 -14.24 -4.80 14.21
N ALA A 61 -15.04 -4.02 13.49
CA ALA A 61 -16.41 -4.37 13.17
C ALA A 61 -16.57 -5.38 12.00
N LYS A 62 -15.50 -5.73 11.31
CA LYS A 62 -15.54 -6.59 10.10
C LYS A 62 -16.20 -7.94 10.33
N SER A 63 -15.99 -8.59 11.48
CA SER A 63 -16.57 -9.90 11.79
C SER A 63 -18.05 -9.85 12.12
N THR A 64 -18.55 -8.73 12.61
CA THR A 64 -19.95 -8.62 13.09
C THR A 64 -20.85 -7.80 12.17
N GLN A 65 -20.27 -6.95 11.31
CA GLN A 65 -21.01 -6.02 10.45
C GLN A 65 -20.47 -6.06 8.99
N PHE A 66 -20.14 -7.24 8.51
CA PHE A 66 -19.49 -7.44 7.20
C PHE A 66 -20.20 -6.72 6.04
N GLU A 67 -21.53 -6.66 6.01
CA GLU A 67 -22.29 -6.00 4.95
C GLU A 67 -22.17 -4.47 4.97
N ALA A 68 -21.91 -3.89 6.13
CA ALA A 68 -21.75 -2.44 6.31
C ALA A 68 -20.29 -1.97 6.14
N ILE A 69 -19.37 -2.90 5.85
CA ILE A 69 -17.94 -2.60 5.67
C ILE A 69 -17.63 -2.34 4.21
N ALA A 70 -16.83 -1.29 3.94
CA ALA A 70 -16.08 -1.14 2.69
C ALA A 70 -14.58 -1.23 2.97
N GLU A 71 -13.90 -2.07 2.22
CA GLU A 71 -12.46 -2.27 2.28
C GLU A 71 -11.88 -2.54 0.89
N TYR A 72 -10.56 -2.42 0.73
CA TYR A 72 -9.87 -2.61 -0.57
C TYR A 72 -10.41 -1.71 -1.70
N THR A 73 -10.98 -0.57 -1.36
CA THR A 73 -11.68 0.34 -2.28
C THR A 73 -10.78 0.85 -3.40
N LYS A 74 -9.47 0.95 -3.15
CA LYS A 74 -8.46 1.35 -4.12
C LYS A 74 -8.37 0.38 -5.31
N ARG A 75 -8.70 -0.91 -5.15
CA ARG A 75 -8.73 -1.92 -6.23
C ARG A 75 -9.88 -1.72 -7.23
N ASP A 76 -10.89 -0.94 -6.85
CA ASP A 76 -12.05 -0.64 -7.71
C ASP A 76 -11.96 0.71 -8.41
N LEU A 77 -10.89 1.49 -8.18
CA LEU A 77 -10.67 2.73 -8.91
C LEU A 77 -10.69 2.51 -10.42
N GLY A 78 -11.31 3.43 -11.12
CA GLY A 78 -11.57 3.34 -12.55
C GLY A 78 -12.85 2.59 -12.92
N LYS A 79 -13.54 1.95 -11.96
CA LYS A 79 -14.88 1.41 -12.14
C LYS A 79 -15.93 2.45 -11.77
N ARG A 80 -17.15 2.29 -12.31
CA ARG A 80 -18.28 3.17 -11.99
C ARG A 80 -18.71 3.09 -10.52
N SER A 81 -18.66 1.88 -9.94
CA SER A 81 -19.09 1.63 -8.57
C SER A 81 -18.18 0.61 -7.89
N TYR A 82 -18.11 0.70 -6.57
CA TYR A 82 -17.50 -0.30 -5.71
C TYR A 82 -18.14 -1.67 -5.93
N HIS A 83 -17.39 -2.75 -5.78
CA HIS A 83 -17.79 -4.10 -6.19
C HIS A 83 -18.99 -4.66 -5.43
N LYS A 84 -19.37 -4.10 -4.28
CA LYS A 84 -20.56 -4.49 -3.52
C LYS A 84 -21.40 -3.29 -3.10
N GLN A 85 -22.69 -3.51 -2.93
CA GLN A 85 -23.58 -2.53 -2.29
C GLN A 85 -23.32 -2.51 -0.77
N ILE A 86 -23.36 -1.31 -0.19
CA ILE A 86 -23.22 -1.11 1.25
C ILE A 86 -24.52 -0.53 1.77
N ALA A 87 -25.17 -1.23 2.69
CA ALA A 87 -26.50 -0.86 3.19
C ALA A 87 -27.54 -0.59 2.07
N GLY A 88 -27.45 -1.32 0.96
CA GLY A 88 -28.35 -1.19 -0.20
C GLY A 88 -27.98 -0.06 -1.19
N PHE A 89 -26.88 0.66 -0.98
CA PHE A 89 -26.44 1.74 -1.85
C PHE A 89 -25.18 1.38 -2.62
N GLU A 90 -25.07 1.90 -3.85
CA GLU A 90 -23.84 1.86 -4.65
C GLU A 90 -23.02 3.12 -4.39
N TYR A 91 -21.72 2.97 -4.24
CA TYR A 91 -20.78 4.06 -4.00
C TYR A 91 -19.70 4.08 -5.08
N PRO A 92 -19.36 5.26 -5.64
CA PRO A 92 -18.16 5.41 -6.43
C PRO A 92 -16.92 5.15 -5.56
N PRO A 93 -15.91 4.42 -6.05
CA PRO A 93 -14.70 4.14 -5.27
C PRO A 93 -13.98 5.39 -4.77
N GLU A 94 -13.94 6.46 -5.57
CA GLU A 94 -13.35 7.74 -5.19
C GLU A 94 -14.06 8.42 -4.02
N ALA A 95 -15.38 8.23 -3.87
CA ALA A 95 -16.13 8.74 -2.72
C ALA A 95 -15.74 8.00 -1.44
N LEU A 96 -15.56 6.68 -1.51
CA LEU A 96 -15.09 5.88 -0.38
C LEU A 96 -13.67 6.29 0.05
N LEU A 97 -12.77 6.50 -0.91
CA LEU A 97 -11.41 7.01 -0.62
C LEU A 97 -11.44 8.43 -0.07
N GLY A 98 -12.39 9.26 -0.48
CA GLY A 98 -12.60 10.60 0.07
C GLY A 98 -12.87 10.59 1.58
N PHE A 99 -13.63 9.60 2.10
CA PHE A 99 -13.80 9.44 3.54
C PHE A 99 -12.48 9.09 4.26
N ILE A 100 -11.65 8.24 3.67
CA ILE A 100 -10.33 7.88 4.23
C ILE A 100 -9.43 9.14 4.27
N LEU A 101 -9.32 9.86 3.17
CA LEU A 101 -8.55 11.10 3.09
C LEU A 101 -9.05 12.16 4.07
N ASN A 102 -10.37 12.29 4.25
CA ASN A 102 -10.96 13.21 5.22
C ASN A 102 -10.60 12.83 6.68
N LYS A 103 -10.55 11.52 7.01
CA LYS A 103 -10.10 11.05 8.32
C LYS A 103 -8.62 11.43 8.52
N LEU A 104 -7.74 11.10 7.56
CA LEU A 104 -6.32 11.45 7.63
C LEU A 104 -6.10 12.96 7.80
N ARG A 105 -6.84 13.78 7.03
CA ARG A 105 -6.78 15.24 7.14
C ARG A 105 -7.19 15.71 8.53
N LYS A 106 -8.33 15.22 9.05
CA LYS A 106 -8.82 15.61 10.37
C LYS A 106 -7.87 15.26 11.50
N ASP A 107 -7.30 14.05 11.45
CA ASP A 107 -6.34 13.59 12.44
C ASP A 107 -5.05 14.43 12.39
N ALA A 108 -4.50 14.64 11.21
CA ALA A 108 -3.31 15.45 11.02
C ALA A 108 -3.52 16.90 11.47
N SER A 109 -4.71 17.47 11.23
CA SER A 109 -5.04 18.85 11.63
C SER A 109 -4.97 19.07 13.15
N GLN A 110 -5.10 18.02 13.95
CA GLN A 110 -4.93 18.11 15.41
C GLN A 110 -3.47 18.40 15.80
N HIS A 111 -2.51 18.03 14.96
CA HIS A 111 -1.07 18.17 15.20
C HIS A 111 -0.47 19.43 14.57
N ILE A 112 -0.94 19.78 13.36
CA ILE A 112 -0.31 20.82 12.53
C ILE A 112 -1.24 22.01 12.20
N GLY A 113 -2.45 22.02 12.74
CA GLY A 113 -3.48 22.99 12.32
C GLY A 113 -4.14 22.59 11.00
N ASP A 114 -5.14 23.36 10.58
CA ASP A 114 -5.85 23.06 9.33
C ASP A 114 -4.95 23.28 8.12
N PHE A 115 -5.04 22.37 7.17
CA PHE A 115 -4.32 22.39 5.90
C PHE A 115 -5.24 21.89 4.78
N ASN A 116 -4.93 22.27 3.56
CA ASN A 116 -5.71 21.89 2.39
C ASN A 116 -4.87 21.46 1.19
N GLN A 117 -3.56 21.31 1.33
CA GLN A 117 -2.66 20.94 0.23
C GLN A 117 -1.85 19.71 0.60
N ALA A 118 -1.78 18.72 -0.30
CA ALA A 118 -0.98 17.51 -0.10
C ALA A 118 -0.52 16.92 -1.44
N VAL A 119 0.56 16.14 -1.39
CA VAL A 119 0.93 15.15 -2.41
C VAL A 119 0.35 13.81 -1.99
N ILE A 120 -0.28 13.09 -2.93
CA ILE A 120 -0.86 11.77 -2.69
C ILE A 120 -0.13 10.74 -3.55
N THR A 121 0.12 9.55 -3.01
CA THR A 121 0.80 8.48 -3.72
C THR A 121 -0.17 7.55 -4.44
N VAL A 122 0.31 6.97 -5.54
CA VAL A 122 -0.41 5.94 -6.30
C VAL A 122 0.56 4.86 -6.74
N PRO A 123 0.08 3.62 -6.95
CA PRO A 123 0.87 2.60 -7.63
C PRO A 123 1.39 3.09 -8.98
N ALA A 124 2.62 2.70 -9.34
CA ALA A 124 3.24 3.17 -10.58
C ALA A 124 2.47 2.70 -11.82
N TYR A 125 1.80 1.57 -11.73
CA TYR A 125 1.02 0.96 -12.81
C TYR A 125 -0.42 1.51 -12.94
N PHE A 126 -0.78 2.57 -12.21
CA PHE A 126 -2.08 3.23 -12.35
C PHE A 126 -2.15 4.05 -13.63
N ASP A 127 -3.22 3.82 -14.40
CA ASP A 127 -3.61 4.63 -15.56
C ASP A 127 -4.17 6.01 -15.18
N GLU A 128 -4.36 6.87 -16.16
CA GLU A 128 -4.86 8.24 -15.96
C GLU A 128 -6.27 8.27 -15.35
N VAL A 129 -7.12 7.27 -15.62
CA VAL A 129 -8.47 7.19 -15.05
C VAL A 129 -8.40 7.01 -13.53
N ARG A 130 -7.53 6.09 -13.07
CA ARG A 130 -7.32 5.86 -11.62
C ARG A 130 -6.64 7.05 -10.95
N ARG A 131 -5.65 7.69 -11.61
CA ARG A 131 -5.00 8.91 -11.12
C ARG A 131 -6.01 10.04 -10.94
N LYS A 132 -6.88 10.25 -11.94
CA LYS A 132 -7.95 11.24 -11.85
C LYS A 132 -8.92 10.94 -10.69
N ALA A 133 -9.29 9.69 -10.49
CA ALA A 133 -10.16 9.30 -9.38
C ALA A 133 -9.54 9.59 -8.00
N ILE A 134 -8.18 9.51 -7.86
CA ILE A 134 -7.47 9.94 -6.63
C ILE A 134 -7.56 11.47 -6.45
N GLN A 135 -7.43 12.26 -7.54
CA GLN A 135 -7.63 13.72 -7.46
C GLN A 135 -9.06 14.05 -7.01
N ASP A 136 -10.06 13.37 -7.55
CA ASP A 136 -11.45 13.56 -7.19
C ASP A 136 -11.72 13.16 -5.72
N ALA A 137 -11.11 12.08 -5.23
CA ALA A 137 -11.15 11.71 -3.82
C ALA A 137 -10.52 12.79 -2.92
N GLY A 138 -9.38 13.36 -3.33
CA GLY A 138 -8.76 14.50 -2.64
C GLY A 138 -9.69 15.71 -2.58
N TYR A 139 -10.30 16.07 -3.70
CA TYR A 139 -11.28 17.15 -3.77
C TYR A 139 -12.47 16.93 -2.82
N LEU A 140 -13.03 15.73 -2.80
CA LEU A 140 -14.12 15.34 -1.89
C LEU A 140 -13.72 15.44 -0.40
N ALA A 141 -12.46 15.21 -0.09
CA ALA A 141 -11.90 15.37 1.26
C ALA A 141 -11.51 16.83 1.60
N GLY A 142 -11.68 17.78 0.69
CA GLY A 142 -11.26 19.16 0.84
C GLY A 142 -9.75 19.35 0.78
N ILE A 143 -9.05 18.49 0.03
CA ILE A 143 -7.60 18.55 -0.21
C ILE A 143 -7.35 18.97 -1.66
N GLU A 144 -6.61 20.04 -1.86
CA GLU A 144 -5.98 20.39 -3.13
C GLU A 144 -4.79 19.44 -3.34
N VAL A 145 -4.89 18.55 -4.28
CA VAL A 145 -3.81 17.62 -4.63
C VAL A 145 -2.75 18.39 -5.43
N LEU A 146 -1.62 18.67 -4.78
CA LEU A 146 -0.50 19.40 -5.39
C LEU A 146 0.13 18.61 -6.53
N ASP A 147 0.26 17.31 -6.34
CA ASP A 147 0.77 16.36 -7.32
C ASP A 147 0.41 14.93 -6.90
N ILE A 148 0.44 14.03 -7.86
CA ILE A 148 0.35 12.59 -7.66
C ILE A 148 1.71 11.96 -7.98
N ILE A 149 2.33 11.34 -6.98
CA ILE A 149 3.62 10.67 -7.13
C ILE A 149 3.46 9.15 -7.06
N ASN A 150 4.26 8.42 -7.83
CA ASN A 150 4.30 6.96 -7.79
C ASN A 150 4.88 6.47 -6.45
N GLU A 151 4.24 5.47 -5.83
CA GLU A 151 4.67 4.84 -4.57
C GLU A 151 6.16 4.44 -4.58
N PRO A 152 6.66 3.70 -5.60
CA PRO A 152 8.08 3.33 -5.63
C PRO A 152 9.01 4.55 -5.81
N THR A 153 8.57 5.58 -6.51
CA THR A 153 9.35 6.83 -6.63
C THR A 153 9.42 7.56 -5.28
N ALA A 154 8.32 7.61 -4.55
CA ALA A 154 8.30 8.18 -3.20
C ALA A 154 9.20 7.38 -2.25
N ALA A 155 9.15 6.05 -2.30
CA ALA A 155 10.04 5.19 -1.50
C ALA A 155 11.52 5.44 -1.84
N ALA A 156 11.86 5.59 -3.12
CA ALA A 156 13.22 5.92 -3.56
C ALA A 156 13.68 7.29 -3.05
N LEU A 157 12.79 8.30 -3.03
CA LEU A 157 13.07 9.62 -2.44
C LEU A 157 13.38 9.52 -0.94
N ALA A 158 12.58 8.77 -0.20
CA ALA A 158 12.80 8.55 1.23
C ALA A 158 14.13 7.81 1.50
N TYR A 159 14.43 6.80 0.69
CA TYR A 159 15.72 6.09 0.74
C TYR A 159 16.88 7.03 0.46
N GLY A 160 16.83 7.79 -0.63
CA GLY A 160 17.89 8.72 -1.00
C GLY A 160 18.09 9.85 0.00
N TYR A 161 17.04 10.29 0.69
CA TYR A 161 17.15 11.27 1.76
C TYR A 161 17.91 10.73 2.99
N GLN A 162 17.77 9.44 3.31
CA GLN A 162 18.43 8.80 4.45
C GLN A 162 19.90 8.46 4.18
N HIS A 163 20.26 8.31 2.91
CA HIS A 163 21.61 7.90 2.48
C HIS A 163 22.25 9.03 1.67
N ASP A 164 23.36 9.60 2.18
CA ASP A 164 24.08 10.64 1.46
C ASP A 164 24.82 10.03 0.25
N HIS A 165 24.25 10.24 -0.94
CA HIS A 165 24.81 9.75 -2.21
C HIS A 165 25.80 10.74 -2.86
N SER A 166 26.25 11.76 -2.14
CA SER A 166 27.15 12.80 -2.69
C SER A 166 28.53 12.28 -3.12
N ALA A 167 28.91 11.09 -2.68
CA ALA A 167 30.24 10.50 -2.92
C ALA A 167 30.27 9.36 -3.95
N SER A 168 29.12 8.84 -4.40
CA SER A 168 29.05 7.70 -5.33
C SER A 168 28.40 8.11 -6.64
N GLY A 169 28.90 7.62 -7.76
CA GLY A 169 28.50 7.99 -9.14
C GLY A 169 27.07 7.60 -9.56
N GLY A 170 26.14 7.55 -8.62
CA GLY A 170 24.76 7.12 -8.79
C GLY A 170 24.56 5.67 -8.32
N GLN A 171 23.32 5.32 -7.95
CA GLN A 171 22.94 3.95 -7.57
C GLN A 171 21.72 3.52 -8.36
N THR A 172 21.69 2.28 -8.77
CA THR A 172 20.51 1.66 -9.39
C THR A 172 19.82 0.77 -8.37
N ILE A 173 18.61 1.14 -7.97
CA ILE A 173 17.83 0.38 -7.01
C ILE A 173 16.60 -0.24 -7.67
N LEU A 174 16.25 -1.42 -7.24
CA LEU A 174 14.96 -2.04 -7.53
C LEU A 174 14.05 -1.82 -6.32
N VAL A 175 12.97 -1.06 -6.51
CA VAL A 175 11.91 -0.92 -5.51
C VAL A 175 10.89 -2.02 -5.77
N TYR A 176 10.74 -2.93 -4.81
CA TYR A 176 9.77 -4.01 -4.83
C TYR A 176 8.68 -3.68 -3.83
N ASP A 177 7.55 -3.20 -4.32
CA ASP A 177 6.40 -2.78 -3.51
C ASP A 177 5.29 -3.82 -3.59
N LEU A 178 5.20 -4.65 -2.56
CA LEU A 178 4.10 -5.60 -2.38
C LEU A 178 3.21 -5.14 -1.24
N GLY A 179 2.19 -4.39 -1.61
CA GLY A 179 1.19 -3.87 -0.68
C GLY A 179 0.11 -4.88 -0.31
N GLY A 180 -0.97 -4.38 0.30
CA GLY A 180 -2.13 -5.22 0.63
C GLY A 180 -2.97 -5.59 -0.58
N GLY A 181 -2.99 -4.76 -1.63
CA GLY A 181 -3.88 -4.96 -2.77
C GLY A 181 -3.23 -4.82 -4.15
N THR A 182 -2.05 -4.23 -4.23
CA THR A 182 -1.29 -4.00 -5.47
C THR A 182 0.14 -4.47 -5.32
N PHE A 183 0.75 -4.75 -6.44
CA PHE A 183 2.16 -5.08 -6.57
C PHE A 183 2.79 -4.22 -7.66
N ASP A 184 3.88 -3.53 -7.34
CA ASP A 184 4.65 -2.72 -8.27
C ASP A 184 6.15 -3.03 -8.14
N VAL A 185 6.84 -3.05 -9.27
CA VAL A 185 8.30 -3.11 -9.34
C VAL A 185 8.78 -1.95 -10.19
N THR A 186 9.71 -1.16 -9.65
CA THR A 186 10.30 -0.05 -10.39
C THR A 186 11.82 -0.05 -10.21
N ILE A 187 12.53 0.07 -11.31
CA ILE A 187 13.98 0.33 -11.31
C ILE A 187 14.19 1.83 -11.30
N VAL A 188 14.88 2.34 -10.29
CA VAL A 188 15.19 3.76 -10.13
C VAL A 188 16.69 3.96 -10.10
N ASN A 189 17.18 4.85 -10.93
CA ASN A 189 18.54 5.36 -10.82
C ASN A 189 18.54 6.61 -9.94
N ILE A 190 19.33 6.59 -8.88
CA ILE A 190 19.48 7.68 -7.92
C ILE A 190 20.83 8.34 -8.15
N GLY A 191 20.82 9.52 -8.79
CA GLY A 191 21.98 10.41 -8.89
C GLY A 191 22.06 11.35 -7.68
N THR A 192 23.04 12.26 -7.70
CA THR A 192 23.25 13.22 -6.59
C THR A 192 22.04 14.11 -6.33
N LYS A 193 21.29 14.47 -7.36
CA LYS A 193 20.08 15.33 -7.28
C LYS A 193 18.99 14.89 -8.26
N GLU A 194 19.06 13.69 -8.75
CA GLU A 194 18.16 13.19 -9.78
C GLU A 194 17.68 11.80 -9.40
N TYR A 195 16.36 11.61 -9.48
CA TYR A 195 15.70 10.34 -9.29
C TYR A 195 14.99 9.99 -10.59
N ARG A 196 15.49 9.01 -11.30
CA ARG A 196 14.99 8.63 -12.62
C ARG A 196 14.51 7.18 -12.62
N ALA A 197 13.23 6.99 -12.86
CA ALA A 197 12.70 5.67 -13.15
C ALA A 197 13.22 5.19 -14.52
N LEU A 198 13.73 3.97 -14.59
CA LEU A 198 14.22 3.36 -15.83
C LEU A 198 13.20 2.42 -16.44
N ALA A 199 12.52 1.65 -15.61
CA ALA A 199 11.42 0.76 -15.98
C ALA A 199 10.49 0.58 -14.81
N THR A 200 9.22 0.31 -15.09
CA THR A 200 8.21 -0.04 -14.10
C THR A 200 7.24 -1.07 -14.70
N ASP A 201 6.80 -2.00 -13.86
CA ASP A 201 5.76 -2.98 -14.17
C ASP A 201 5.01 -3.31 -12.88
N GLY A 202 3.84 -3.96 -12.97
CA GLY A 202 3.06 -4.27 -11.79
C GLY A 202 1.74 -4.98 -12.08
N ASP A 203 1.04 -5.28 -10.99
CA ASP A 203 -0.29 -5.88 -11.03
C ASP A 203 -1.22 -5.20 -10.01
N VAL A 204 -2.21 -4.48 -10.49
CA VAL A 204 -3.18 -3.74 -9.67
C VAL A 204 -4.17 -4.64 -8.92
N LYS A 205 -4.07 -5.96 -9.13
CA LYS A 205 -4.90 -6.99 -8.49
C LYS A 205 -4.05 -8.11 -7.87
N LEU A 206 -2.85 -7.79 -7.43
CA LEU A 206 -1.98 -8.72 -6.73
C LEU A 206 -1.43 -8.05 -5.47
N GLY A 207 -1.77 -8.59 -4.31
CA GLY A 207 -1.32 -8.06 -3.02
C GLY A 207 -1.70 -8.97 -1.87
N GLY A 208 -1.40 -8.58 -0.65
CA GLY A 208 -1.60 -9.40 0.54
C GLY A 208 -3.00 -9.99 0.72
N VAL A 209 -4.04 -9.33 0.17
CA VAL A 209 -5.41 -9.84 0.19
C VAL A 209 -5.56 -11.13 -0.63
N ASP A 210 -4.79 -11.31 -1.70
CA ASP A 210 -4.86 -12.52 -2.52
C ASP A 210 -4.22 -13.71 -1.77
N TRP A 211 -3.20 -13.48 -0.94
CA TRP A 211 -2.68 -14.47 0.01
C TRP A 211 -3.69 -14.81 1.10
N ASP A 212 -4.40 -13.81 1.65
CA ASP A 212 -5.48 -14.03 2.61
C ASP A 212 -6.59 -14.89 1.99
N GLU A 213 -7.00 -14.63 0.76
CA GLU A 213 -8.03 -15.40 0.05
C GLU A 213 -7.68 -16.88 -0.11
N ARG A 214 -6.39 -17.21 -0.37
CA ARG A 214 -5.93 -18.60 -0.38
C ARG A 214 -6.15 -19.30 0.95
N LEU A 215 -5.86 -18.59 2.06
CA LEU A 215 -6.10 -19.13 3.40
C LEU A 215 -7.60 -19.23 3.71
N VAL A 216 -8.42 -18.24 3.33
CA VAL A 216 -9.89 -18.30 3.48
C VAL A 216 -10.44 -19.56 2.82
N ASN A 217 -10.06 -19.80 1.58
CA ASN A 217 -10.51 -20.97 0.83
C ASN A 217 -10.01 -22.26 1.46
N TYR A 218 -8.75 -22.33 1.85
CA TYR A 218 -8.18 -23.51 2.52
C TYR A 218 -8.92 -23.83 3.83
N LEU A 219 -9.14 -22.84 4.71
CA LEU A 219 -9.86 -23.01 5.98
C LEU A 219 -11.29 -23.51 5.75
N ALA A 220 -12.01 -22.91 4.80
CA ALA A 220 -13.37 -23.32 4.47
C ALA A 220 -13.42 -24.75 3.90
N GLU A 221 -12.51 -25.12 3.00
CA GLU A 221 -12.45 -26.46 2.41
C GLU A 221 -12.14 -27.54 3.47
N GLN A 222 -11.25 -27.23 4.44
CA GLN A 222 -11.01 -28.12 5.57
C GLN A 222 -12.27 -28.30 6.43
N PHE A 223 -13.02 -27.22 6.65
CA PHE A 223 -14.27 -27.29 7.41
C PHE A 223 -15.34 -28.11 6.67
N VAL A 224 -15.51 -27.88 5.37
CA VAL A 224 -16.43 -28.66 4.52
C VAL A 224 -16.07 -30.15 4.53
N SER A 225 -14.79 -30.48 4.43
CA SER A 225 -14.30 -31.87 4.45
C SER A 225 -14.65 -32.58 5.76
N ASN A 226 -14.66 -31.89 6.90
CA ASN A 226 -14.93 -32.48 8.21
C ASN A 226 -16.41 -32.55 8.56
N TYR A 227 -17.20 -31.54 8.16
CA TYR A 227 -18.57 -31.35 8.63
C TYR A 227 -19.61 -31.27 7.52
N SER A 228 -19.22 -31.24 6.25
CA SER A 228 -20.13 -31.03 5.09
C SER A 228 -20.94 -29.73 5.18
N LEU A 229 -20.41 -28.72 5.86
CA LEU A 229 -20.97 -27.38 6.03
C LEU A 229 -19.96 -26.36 5.50
N ASP A 230 -20.41 -25.40 4.70
CA ASP A 230 -19.54 -24.34 4.18
C ASP A 230 -19.71 -23.03 4.94
N PRO A 231 -18.72 -22.60 5.74
CA PRO A 231 -18.81 -21.33 6.47
C PRO A 231 -18.91 -20.10 5.55
N ARG A 232 -18.56 -20.23 4.27
CA ARG A 232 -18.64 -19.13 3.27
C ARG A 232 -20.09 -18.80 2.87
N ASP A 233 -21.04 -19.69 3.13
CA ASP A 233 -22.47 -19.48 2.85
C ASP A 233 -23.12 -18.45 3.80
N ASP A 234 -22.48 -18.20 4.96
CA ASP A 234 -22.92 -17.17 5.91
C ASP A 234 -21.96 -15.97 5.88
N LYS A 235 -22.49 -14.76 5.75
CA LYS A 235 -21.69 -13.54 5.56
C LYS A 235 -20.83 -13.18 6.77
N ASN A 236 -21.34 -13.42 8.00
CA ASN A 236 -20.57 -13.14 9.20
C ASN A 236 -19.45 -14.17 9.37
N SER A 237 -19.74 -15.44 9.15
CA SER A 237 -18.73 -16.50 9.18
C SER A 237 -17.67 -16.32 8.11
N LEU A 238 -18.04 -15.83 6.92
CA LEU A 238 -17.08 -15.41 5.89
C LEU A 238 -16.19 -14.27 6.40
N GLY A 239 -16.75 -13.27 7.08
CA GLY A 239 -16.00 -12.18 7.69
C GLY A 239 -15.01 -12.69 8.76
N GLU A 240 -15.41 -13.65 9.57
CA GLU A 240 -14.54 -14.31 10.54
C GLU A 240 -13.41 -15.10 9.86
N LEU A 241 -13.69 -15.85 8.78
CA LEU A 241 -12.68 -16.54 7.99
C LEU A 241 -11.61 -15.58 7.46
N TRP A 242 -12.01 -14.41 6.94
CA TRP A 242 -11.08 -13.38 6.50
C TRP A 242 -10.20 -12.87 7.64
N GLN A 243 -10.74 -12.69 8.85
CA GLN A 243 -9.93 -12.31 10.02
C GLN A 243 -8.95 -13.41 10.41
N HIS A 244 -9.39 -14.68 10.45
CA HIS A 244 -8.51 -15.82 10.73
C HIS A 244 -7.39 -15.91 9.70
N ALA A 245 -7.70 -15.83 8.42
CA ALA A 245 -6.72 -15.88 7.34
C ALA A 245 -5.66 -14.78 7.49
N ARG A 246 -6.08 -13.53 7.71
CA ARG A 246 -5.15 -12.40 7.89
C ARG A 246 -4.25 -12.58 9.11
N ARG A 247 -4.83 -12.96 10.27
CA ARG A 247 -4.06 -13.22 11.50
C ARG A 247 -3.07 -14.36 11.30
N THR A 248 -3.47 -15.43 10.63
CA THR A 248 -2.62 -16.59 10.32
C THR A 248 -1.46 -16.17 9.42
N LYS A 249 -1.72 -15.43 8.32
CA LYS A 249 -0.67 -14.90 7.45
C LYS A 249 0.35 -14.05 8.22
N HIS A 250 -0.12 -13.16 9.08
CA HIS A 250 0.77 -12.32 9.89
C HIS A 250 1.58 -13.18 10.87
N ALA A 251 0.95 -14.11 11.59
CA ALA A 251 1.64 -14.99 12.53
C ALA A 251 2.72 -15.84 11.85
N LEU A 252 2.44 -16.36 10.64
CA LEU A 252 3.39 -17.16 9.86
C LEU A 252 4.56 -16.35 9.28
N SER A 253 4.53 -15.02 9.35
CA SER A 253 5.72 -14.21 9.05
C SER A 253 6.79 -14.32 10.13
N ASP A 254 6.38 -14.53 11.38
CA ASP A 254 7.29 -14.60 12.54
C ASP A 254 7.46 -16.03 13.09
N ALA A 255 6.43 -16.89 12.93
CA ALA A 255 6.42 -18.27 13.45
C ALA A 255 6.40 -19.31 12.33
N GLU A 256 6.88 -20.53 12.62
CA GLU A 256 6.85 -21.67 11.68
C GLU A 256 5.46 -22.32 11.57
N GLU A 257 4.60 -22.13 12.57
CA GLU A 257 3.25 -22.66 12.62
C GLU A 257 2.30 -21.74 13.39
N CYS A 258 1.00 -21.86 13.09
CA CYS A 258 -0.06 -21.12 13.74
C CYS A 258 -1.28 -22.01 13.94
N ASN A 259 -1.87 -21.97 15.14
CA ASN A 259 -3.12 -22.66 15.42
C ASN A 259 -4.30 -21.78 15.07
N VAL A 260 -5.25 -22.34 14.34
CA VAL A 260 -6.48 -21.68 13.91
C VAL A 260 -7.68 -22.49 14.34
N GLU A 261 -8.70 -21.80 14.85
CA GLU A 261 -9.97 -22.39 15.25
C GLU A 261 -11.09 -21.73 14.47
N VAL A 262 -11.84 -22.51 13.71
CA VAL A 262 -12.99 -22.04 12.92
C VAL A 262 -14.25 -22.65 13.50
N THR A 263 -15.22 -21.82 13.86
CA THR A 263 -16.53 -22.26 14.41
C THR A 263 -17.66 -21.85 13.48
N PHE A 264 -18.52 -22.80 13.14
CA PHE A 264 -19.73 -22.54 12.35
C PHE A 264 -20.82 -23.56 12.70
N GLN A 265 -22.07 -23.11 12.88
CA GLN A 265 -23.23 -23.94 13.21
C GLN A 265 -22.96 -24.95 14.35
N MET A 266 -22.40 -24.48 15.47
CA MET A 266 -22.03 -25.28 16.65
C MET A 266 -20.96 -26.37 16.40
N GLN A 267 -20.34 -26.40 15.24
CA GLN A 267 -19.16 -27.21 14.96
C GLN A 267 -17.91 -26.35 15.08
N THR A 268 -16.86 -26.94 15.64
CA THR A 268 -15.56 -26.25 15.76
C THR A 268 -14.46 -27.15 15.19
N LEU A 269 -13.69 -26.60 14.28
CA LEU A 269 -12.52 -27.23 13.70
C LEU A 269 -11.26 -26.49 14.16
N SER A 270 -10.42 -27.19 14.90
CA SER A 270 -9.10 -26.71 15.29
C SER A 270 -8.03 -27.35 14.39
N MET A 271 -7.13 -26.56 13.84
CA MET A 271 -6.06 -27.04 12.98
C MET A 271 -4.79 -26.23 13.17
N THR A 272 -3.64 -26.83 12.89
CA THR A 272 -2.34 -26.14 12.81
C THR A 272 -1.99 -25.93 11.35
N ILE A 273 -1.63 -24.71 11.00
CA ILE A 273 -1.15 -24.35 9.67
C ILE A 273 0.34 -24.02 9.79
N THR A 274 1.17 -24.69 9.00
CA THR A 274 2.60 -24.40 8.93
C THR A 274 2.92 -23.35 7.88
N ARG A 275 4.05 -22.63 8.05
CA ARG A 275 4.58 -21.71 7.04
C ARG A 275 4.78 -22.43 5.69
N ALA A 276 5.34 -23.63 5.70
CA ALA A 276 5.55 -24.42 4.48
C ALA A 276 4.25 -24.74 3.73
N GLN A 277 3.16 -25.04 4.46
CA GLN A 277 1.83 -25.21 3.86
C GLN A 277 1.32 -23.91 3.25
N PHE A 278 1.43 -22.81 3.97
CA PHE A 278 1.02 -21.48 3.48
C PHE A 278 1.81 -21.08 2.22
N GLU A 279 3.11 -21.24 2.22
CA GLU A 279 3.98 -20.97 1.06
C GLU A 279 3.61 -21.86 -0.14
N SER A 280 3.29 -23.11 0.08
CA SER A 280 2.80 -24.02 -0.97
C SER A 280 1.46 -23.57 -1.56
N LEU A 281 0.51 -23.13 -0.71
CA LEU A 281 -0.80 -22.62 -1.14
C LEU A 281 -0.73 -21.35 -1.97
N THR A 282 0.36 -20.60 -1.84
CA THR A 282 0.53 -19.26 -2.41
C THR A 282 1.72 -19.15 -3.38
N ALA A 283 2.32 -20.28 -3.73
CA ALA A 283 3.52 -20.35 -4.56
C ALA A 283 3.33 -19.68 -5.93
N ASP A 284 2.15 -19.84 -6.55
CA ASP A 284 1.82 -19.22 -7.83
C ASP A 284 1.73 -17.67 -7.74
N LEU A 285 1.28 -17.13 -6.61
CA LEU A 285 1.24 -15.69 -6.39
C LEU A 285 2.66 -15.12 -6.27
N LEU A 286 3.52 -15.80 -5.52
CA LEU A 286 4.92 -15.42 -5.39
C LEU A 286 5.66 -15.50 -6.74
N GLU A 287 5.42 -16.55 -7.52
CA GLU A 287 6.02 -16.70 -8.85
C GLU A 287 5.61 -15.60 -9.82
N ARG A 288 4.35 -15.12 -9.76
CA ARG A 288 3.91 -13.96 -10.54
C ARG A 288 4.73 -12.72 -10.20
N THR A 289 4.99 -12.47 -8.92
CA THR A 289 5.82 -11.31 -8.50
C THR A 289 7.26 -11.47 -8.95
N ARG A 290 7.83 -12.69 -8.87
CA ARG A 290 9.19 -13.01 -9.35
C ARG A 290 9.32 -12.76 -10.85
N PHE A 291 8.37 -13.25 -11.62
CA PHE A 291 8.35 -13.07 -13.07
C PHE A 291 8.31 -11.58 -13.44
N THR A 292 7.40 -10.81 -12.83
CA THR A 292 7.27 -9.37 -13.09
C THR A 292 8.58 -8.63 -12.73
N ALA A 293 9.19 -8.92 -11.57
CA ALA A 293 10.46 -8.31 -11.17
C ALA A 293 11.57 -8.60 -12.20
N SER A 294 11.72 -9.85 -12.63
CA SER A 294 12.72 -10.24 -13.62
C SER A 294 12.44 -9.60 -15.00
N GLN A 295 11.18 -9.44 -15.40
CA GLN A 295 10.85 -8.73 -16.65
C GLN A 295 11.16 -7.23 -16.54
N THR A 296 10.92 -6.60 -15.40
CA THR A 296 11.24 -5.18 -15.19
C THR A 296 12.74 -4.91 -15.26
N VAL A 297 13.56 -5.80 -14.69
CA VAL A 297 15.03 -5.71 -14.82
C VAL A 297 15.45 -5.77 -16.29
N LYS A 298 14.90 -6.72 -17.06
CA LYS A 298 15.17 -6.83 -18.50
C LYS A 298 14.68 -5.61 -19.28
N ALA A 299 13.50 -5.07 -18.95
CA ALA A 299 12.94 -3.89 -19.61
C ALA A 299 13.81 -2.63 -19.41
N ALA A 300 14.52 -2.54 -18.29
CA ALA A 300 15.52 -1.52 -18.05
C ALA A 300 16.84 -1.73 -18.83
N ASN A 301 16.95 -2.82 -19.61
CA ASN A 301 18.20 -3.29 -20.25
C ASN A 301 19.32 -3.58 -19.24
N LEU A 302 18.95 -4.10 -18.08
CA LEU A 302 19.83 -4.46 -16.96
C LEU A 302 19.77 -5.95 -16.67
N THR A 303 20.72 -6.38 -15.85
CA THR A 303 20.75 -7.69 -15.19
C THR A 303 20.66 -7.49 -13.68
N TRP A 304 20.39 -8.55 -12.92
CA TRP A 304 20.36 -8.47 -11.46
C TRP A 304 21.69 -8.00 -10.85
N SER A 305 22.83 -8.24 -11.52
CA SER A 305 24.15 -7.76 -11.08
C SER A 305 24.35 -6.24 -11.26
N ASP A 306 23.48 -5.57 -12.01
CA ASP A 306 23.50 -4.11 -12.19
C ASP A 306 22.63 -3.39 -11.15
N ILE A 307 21.94 -4.15 -10.29
CA ILE A 307 21.09 -3.62 -9.19
C ILE A 307 21.93 -3.55 -7.93
N ASP A 308 22.19 -2.34 -7.46
CA ASP A 308 22.97 -2.11 -6.23
C ASP A 308 22.20 -2.51 -4.98
N HIS A 309 20.89 -2.24 -4.93
CA HIS A 309 20.03 -2.57 -3.81
C HIS A 309 18.62 -2.94 -4.26
N VAL A 310 18.01 -3.91 -3.55
CA VAL A 310 16.58 -4.22 -3.62
C VAL A 310 15.90 -3.62 -2.40
N LEU A 311 15.06 -2.61 -2.59
CA LEU A 311 14.32 -1.92 -1.54
C LEU A 311 12.94 -2.55 -1.38
N LEU A 312 12.65 -3.07 -0.19
CA LEU A 312 11.35 -3.65 0.15
C LEU A 312 10.38 -2.59 0.67
N VAL A 313 9.22 -2.52 0.05
CA VAL A 313 8.11 -1.61 0.38
C VAL A 313 6.81 -2.40 0.48
N GLY A 314 5.87 -1.92 1.30
CA GLY A 314 4.59 -2.57 1.53
C GLY A 314 4.64 -3.71 2.55
N GLY A 315 3.56 -3.84 3.33
CA GLY A 315 3.49 -4.77 4.46
C GLY A 315 3.62 -6.24 4.10
N SER A 316 3.24 -6.63 2.87
CA SER A 316 3.30 -8.03 2.41
C SER A 316 4.74 -8.49 2.11
N THR A 317 5.72 -7.58 2.00
CA THR A 317 7.15 -7.94 1.88
C THR A 317 7.73 -8.52 3.18
N ARG A 318 6.98 -8.48 4.28
CA ARG A 318 7.35 -9.12 5.55
C ARG A 318 7.30 -10.66 5.47
N MET A 319 6.60 -11.22 4.49
CA MET A 319 6.55 -12.68 4.27
C MET A 319 7.95 -13.22 3.96
N PRO A 320 8.44 -14.24 4.69
CA PRO A 320 9.80 -14.78 4.51
C PRO A 320 10.08 -15.28 3.08
N ALA A 321 9.09 -15.88 2.42
CA ALA A 321 9.20 -16.35 1.04
C ALA A 321 9.56 -15.23 0.05
N VAL A 322 9.04 -14.00 0.24
CA VAL A 322 9.35 -12.83 -0.60
C VAL A 322 10.83 -12.48 -0.47
N ARG A 323 11.35 -12.40 0.76
CA ARG A 323 12.75 -12.08 1.01
C ARG A 323 13.69 -13.14 0.46
N SER A 324 13.35 -14.41 0.67
CA SER A 324 14.15 -15.54 0.17
C SER A 324 14.22 -15.53 -1.35
N MET A 325 13.08 -15.35 -2.02
CA MET A 325 12.99 -15.26 -3.47
C MET A 325 13.86 -14.11 -4.03
N LEU A 326 13.75 -12.92 -3.47
CA LEU A 326 14.52 -11.75 -3.93
C LEU A 326 16.02 -11.90 -3.65
N ARG A 327 16.42 -12.52 -2.54
CA ARG A 327 17.82 -12.83 -2.26
C ARG A 327 18.39 -13.84 -3.25
N GLU A 328 17.60 -14.85 -3.64
CA GLU A 328 17.99 -15.82 -4.66
C GLU A 328 18.18 -15.17 -6.04
N GLU A 329 17.26 -14.27 -6.45
CA GLU A 329 17.32 -13.58 -7.75
C GLU A 329 18.45 -12.54 -7.81
N SER A 330 18.61 -11.73 -6.76
CA SER A 330 19.58 -10.62 -6.75
C SER A 330 20.97 -11.02 -6.29
N GLY A 331 21.10 -12.15 -5.59
CA GLY A 331 22.36 -12.57 -4.97
C GLY A 331 22.75 -11.74 -3.73
N ALA A 332 21.89 -10.83 -3.27
CA ALA A 332 22.14 -9.94 -2.14
C ALA A 332 20.92 -9.90 -1.18
N GLU A 333 21.16 -9.57 0.08
CA GLU A 333 20.07 -9.40 1.03
C GLU A 333 19.25 -8.15 0.70
N PRO A 334 17.92 -8.27 0.51
CA PRO A 334 17.07 -7.13 0.24
C PRO A 334 17.09 -6.12 1.41
N TYR A 335 17.15 -4.85 1.08
CA TYR A 335 17.15 -3.77 2.05
C TYR A 335 15.73 -3.50 2.53
N CYS A 336 15.49 -3.60 3.84
CA CYS A 336 14.30 -3.08 4.46
C CYS A 336 14.56 -1.65 4.92
N SER A 337 13.77 -0.70 4.44
CA SER A 337 13.76 0.63 5.05
C SER A 337 13.39 0.53 6.54
N VAL A 338 13.75 1.54 7.31
CA VAL A 338 13.49 1.58 8.77
C VAL A 338 12.00 1.37 9.09
N SER A 339 11.11 1.75 8.15
CA SER A 339 9.67 1.45 8.21
C SER A 339 9.09 1.31 6.81
N PRO A 340 8.86 0.08 6.32
CA PRO A 340 8.22 -0.16 5.02
C PRO A 340 6.84 0.51 4.89
N ASP A 341 6.17 0.74 6.00
CA ASP A 341 4.82 1.31 6.06
C ASP A 341 4.82 2.86 6.07
N GLU A 342 5.99 3.50 6.27
CA GLU A 342 6.10 4.98 6.38
C GLU A 342 6.92 5.60 5.24
N SER A 343 7.78 4.81 4.59
CA SER A 343 8.73 5.31 3.58
C SER A 343 8.05 6.03 2.42
N VAL A 344 6.90 5.52 1.97
CA VAL A 344 6.11 6.09 0.88
C VAL A 344 5.54 7.45 1.27
N ALA A 345 4.94 7.58 2.46
CA ALA A 345 4.43 8.85 2.97
C ALA A 345 5.56 9.88 3.18
N HIS A 346 6.75 9.41 3.66
CA HIS A 346 7.94 10.27 3.81
C HIS A 346 8.41 10.83 2.47
N GLY A 347 8.51 9.99 1.45
CA GLY A 347 8.88 10.44 0.10
C GLY A 347 7.87 11.40 -0.50
N ALA A 348 6.57 11.18 -0.28
CA ALA A 348 5.51 12.10 -0.69
C ALA A 348 5.64 13.46 0.02
N ALA A 349 5.98 13.50 1.32
CA ALA A 349 6.22 14.74 2.05
C ALA A 349 7.46 15.50 1.53
N LEU A 350 8.55 14.78 1.21
CA LEU A 350 9.74 15.37 0.57
C LEU A 350 9.38 16.00 -0.78
N HIS A 351 8.57 15.31 -1.58
CA HIS A 351 8.10 15.83 -2.86
C HIS A 351 7.20 17.06 -2.69
N ALA A 352 6.28 17.06 -1.70
CA ALA A 352 5.45 18.21 -1.36
C ALA A 352 6.32 19.41 -0.98
N GLY A 353 7.35 19.22 -0.14
CA GLY A 353 8.30 20.27 0.23
C GLY A 353 9.00 20.87 -0.98
N ARG A 354 9.45 20.01 -1.91
CA ARG A 354 10.06 20.46 -3.18
C ARG A 354 9.12 21.34 -4.00
N LEU A 355 7.85 20.93 -4.16
CA LEU A 355 6.86 21.70 -4.93
C LEU A 355 6.56 23.06 -4.30
N LEU A 356 6.43 23.10 -2.97
CA LEU A 356 6.22 24.34 -2.24
C LEU A 356 7.44 25.28 -2.36
N ASP A 357 8.68 24.77 -2.27
CA ASP A 357 9.88 25.57 -2.48
C ASP A 357 9.95 26.13 -3.90
N GLN A 358 9.56 25.35 -4.93
CA GLN A 358 9.48 25.83 -6.31
C GLN A 358 8.44 26.95 -6.47
N LYS A 359 7.25 26.83 -5.86
CA LYS A 359 6.24 27.90 -5.85
C LYS A 359 6.77 29.21 -5.22
N LEU A 360 7.73 29.09 -4.31
CA LEU A 360 8.40 30.23 -3.66
C LEU A 360 9.63 30.76 -4.43
N GLY A 361 9.91 30.24 -5.62
CA GLY A 361 11.06 30.64 -6.45
C GLY A 361 12.41 30.14 -5.95
N LYS A 362 12.44 29.16 -5.05
CA LYS A 362 13.69 28.52 -4.59
C LYS A 362 14.16 27.48 -5.59
N THR A 363 15.49 27.26 -5.65
CA THR A 363 16.07 26.18 -6.44
C THR A 363 15.64 24.83 -5.86
N SER A 364 15.17 23.95 -6.74
CA SER A 364 14.81 22.58 -6.35
C SER A 364 16.00 21.82 -5.77
N ALA A 365 15.78 21.11 -4.66
CA ALA A 365 16.80 20.28 -4.05
C ALA A 365 17.12 19.04 -4.93
N PHE A 366 16.12 18.53 -5.67
CA PHE A 366 16.24 17.36 -6.54
C PHE A 366 15.24 17.43 -7.70
N SER A 367 15.45 16.61 -8.74
CA SER A 367 14.50 16.35 -9.82
C SER A 367 13.98 14.90 -9.77
N VAL A 368 12.79 14.70 -10.29
CA VAL A 368 12.14 13.39 -10.40
C VAL A 368 11.69 13.19 -11.84
N GLU A 369 12.12 12.10 -12.47
CA GLU A 369 11.67 11.68 -13.78
C GLU A 369 11.00 10.32 -13.69
N ASN A 370 9.76 10.24 -14.18
CA ASN A 370 9.00 8.99 -14.24
C ASN A 370 8.95 8.43 -15.66
N VAL A 371 8.81 7.11 -15.77
CA VAL A 371 8.50 6.44 -17.06
C VAL A 371 7.00 6.13 -17.10
N SER A 372 6.47 6.08 -18.33
CA SER A 372 5.09 5.59 -18.53
C SER A 372 5.06 4.07 -18.34
N SER A 373 4.12 3.58 -17.55
CA SER A 373 3.84 2.15 -17.39
C SER A 373 3.10 1.54 -18.58
N HIS A 374 2.59 2.39 -19.49
CA HIS A 374 1.81 1.96 -20.65
C HIS A 374 2.37 2.59 -21.92
N THR A 375 2.36 1.81 -23.01
CA THR A 375 2.70 2.34 -24.32
C THR A 375 1.57 3.29 -24.80
N LEU A 376 1.93 4.53 -25.10
CA LEU A 376 1.01 5.48 -25.73
C LEU A 376 1.10 5.30 -27.24
N GLY A 377 -0.01 4.92 -27.87
CA GLY A 377 -0.17 4.84 -29.32
C GLY A 377 -1.20 5.85 -29.80
N VAL A 378 -0.93 6.50 -30.93
CA VAL A 378 -1.94 7.27 -31.68
C VAL A 378 -2.50 6.33 -32.74
N ILE A 379 -3.83 6.10 -32.74
CA ILE A 379 -4.54 5.32 -33.74
C ILE A 379 -4.99 6.25 -34.86
#